data_4dad8146ca2de749cada58477e15abd1
#
_entry.id   4dad8146ca2de749cada58477e15abd1
#
_cell.length_a   1.000
_cell.length_b   1.000
_cell.length_c   1.000
_cell.angle_alpha   90.00
_cell.angle_beta   90.00
_cell.angle_gamma   90.00
#
_symmetry.space_group_name_H-M   'P 1'
#
loop_
_entity.id
_entity.type
_entity.pdbx_description
1 polymer ?
#
loop_
_entity_poly.entity_id
_entity_poly.type
_entity_poly.pdbx_seq_one_letter_code
_entity_poly.pdbx_strand_id
1 'polypeptide(L)'
;MNKYDILEQKLLAINTYIDTMRIESKTTMEYLEQYKEYVNKLIVAIQNGTIRNSNSAMMGLIKGVSDYDELCADHLFWKLVTDADNYYCNECQSF
;
A
#
# COMPACT_ATOMS: atom_id res chain seq x y z
N MET A 1 -2.07 -18.55 9.41
CA MET A 1 -2.23 -17.30 8.66
C MET A 1 -1.54 -17.45 7.31
N ASN A 2 -2.26 -17.28 6.22
CA ASN A 2 -1.66 -17.42 4.90
C ASN A 2 -1.02 -16.10 4.43
N LYS A 3 -0.32 -16.15 3.30
CA LYS A 3 0.40 -14.98 2.78
C LYS A 3 -0.51 -13.78 2.45
N TYR A 4 -1.73 -14.03 2.04
CA TYR A 4 -2.67 -12.96 1.74
C TYR A 4 -3.25 -12.32 3.00
N ASP A 5 -3.37 -13.07 4.08
CA ASP A 5 -3.73 -12.49 5.39
C ASP A 5 -2.64 -11.56 5.89
N ILE A 6 -1.38 -11.94 5.69
CA ILE A 6 -0.24 -11.10 6.07
C ILE A 6 -0.21 -9.84 5.20
N LEU A 7 -0.45 -9.98 3.89
CA LEU A 7 -0.51 -8.83 2.98
C LEU A 7 -1.64 -7.87 3.39
N GLU A 8 -2.80 -8.40 3.73
CA GLU A 8 -3.93 -7.59 4.18
C GLU A 8 -3.55 -6.75 5.41
N GLN A 9 -2.86 -7.36 6.38
CA GLN A 9 -2.42 -6.63 7.58
C GLN A 9 -1.44 -5.51 7.23
N LYS A 10 -0.54 -5.73 6.27
CA LYS A 10 0.39 -4.70 5.82
C LYS A 10 -0.34 -3.55 5.14
N LEU A 11 -1.35 -3.84 4.34
CA LEU A 11 -2.16 -2.81 3.68
C LEU A 11 -2.99 -2.02 4.71
N LEU A 12 -3.56 -2.71 5.69
CA LEU A 12 -4.30 -2.05 6.78
C LEU A 12 -3.39 -1.12 7.57
N ALA A 13 -2.13 -1.54 7.82
CA ALA A 13 -1.16 -0.71 8.51
C ALA A 13 -0.86 0.59 7.73
N ILE A 14 -0.77 0.51 6.40
CA ILE A 14 -0.60 1.70 5.57
C ILE A 14 -1.77 2.67 5.77
N ASN A 15 -3.00 2.20 5.67
CA ASN A 15 -4.18 3.06 5.79
C ASN A 15 -4.34 3.62 7.19
N THR A 16 -4.02 2.85 8.22
CA THR A 16 -4.03 3.34 9.60
C THR A 16 -3.00 4.45 9.79
N TYR A 17 -1.81 4.27 9.23
CA TYR A 17 -0.76 5.29 9.30
C TYR A 17 -1.15 6.57 8.58
N ILE A 18 -1.77 6.47 7.40
CA ILE A 18 -2.24 7.62 6.64
C ILE A 18 -3.15 8.51 7.49
N ASP A 19 -4.01 7.92 8.30
CA ASP A 19 -4.93 8.68 9.17
C ASP A 19 -4.19 9.50 10.23
N THR A 20 -2.92 9.20 10.51
CA THR A 20 -2.11 9.95 11.46
C THR A 20 -1.18 10.98 10.81
N MET A 21 -1.06 10.95 9.48
CA MET A 21 -0.14 11.83 8.77
C MET A 21 -0.64 13.26 8.73
N ARG A 22 0.29 14.19 8.93
CA ARG A 22 0.02 15.62 8.82
C ARG A 22 0.72 16.14 7.57
N ILE A 23 -0.06 16.45 6.55
CA ILE A 23 0.44 16.91 5.26
C ILE A 23 0.04 18.36 5.08
N GLU A 24 1.03 19.23 4.80
CA GLU A 24 0.79 20.65 4.63
C GLU A 24 0.26 21.00 3.24
N SER A 25 0.72 20.27 2.22
CA SER A 25 0.28 20.50 0.84
C SER A 25 -1.14 19.96 0.64
N LYS A 26 -2.06 20.84 0.26
CA LYS A 26 -3.44 20.46 -0.03
C LYS A 26 -3.51 19.45 -1.18
N THR A 27 -2.70 19.66 -2.22
CA THR A 27 -2.64 18.77 -3.37
C THR A 27 -2.19 17.37 -2.96
N THR A 28 -1.17 17.30 -2.09
CA THR A 28 -0.69 16.01 -1.58
C THR A 28 -1.74 15.33 -0.71
N MET A 29 -2.47 16.09 0.12
CA MET A 29 -3.55 15.52 0.93
C MET A 29 -4.66 14.93 0.07
N GLU A 30 -5.07 15.64 -0.98
CA GLU A 30 -6.10 15.15 -1.90
C GLU A 30 -5.64 13.86 -2.59
N TYR A 31 -4.38 13.83 -3.03
CA TYR A 31 -3.81 12.61 -3.61
C TYR A 31 -3.76 11.45 -2.61
N LEU A 32 -3.41 11.75 -1.37
CA LEU A 32 -3.29 10.71 -0.33
C LEU A 32 -4.64 10.05 -0.03
N GLU A 33 -5.74 10.80 -0.12
CA GLU A 33 -7.08 10.23 0.00
C GLU A 33 -7.38 9.24 -1.13
N GLN A 34 -6.99 9.58 -2.36
CA GLN A 34 -7.12 8.68 -3.50
C GLN A 34 -6.25 7.44 -3.32
N TYR A 35 -5.05 7.62 -2.81
CA TYR A 35 -4.14 6.52 -2.53
C TYR A 35 -4.73 5.57 -1.50
N LYS A 36 -5.32 6.12 -0.44
CA LYS A 36 -6.01 5.33 0.59
C LYS A 36 -7.14 4.50 0.01
N GLU A 37 -7.93 5.07 -0.90
CA GLU A 37 -8.98 4.34 -1.59
C GLU A 37 -8.42 3.19 -2.43
N TYR A 38 -7.32 3.43 -3.12
CA TYR A 38 -6.66 2.38 -3.89
C TYR A 38 -6.22 1.22 -2.99
N VAL A 39 -5.61 1.53 -1.85
CA VAL A 39 -5.21 0.50 -0.87
C VAL A 39 -6.44 -0.25 -0.36
N ASN A 40 -7.55 0.45 -0.09
CA ASN A 40 -8.80 -0.19 0.33
C ASN A 40 -9.33 -1.16 -0.73
N LYS A 41 -9.22 -0.83 -2.00
CA LYS A 41 -9.63 -1.74 -3.07
C LYS A 41 -8.83 -3.03 -3.07
N LEU A 42 -7.53 -2.93 -2.78
CA LEU A 42 -6.67 -4.09 -2.66
C LEU A 42 -7.07 -4.96 -1.46
N ILE A 43 -7.39 -4.34 -0.33
CA ILE A 43 -7.85 -5.04 0.87
C ILE A 43 -9.16 -5.80 0.56
N VAL A 44 -10.11 -5.15 -0.08
CA VAL A 44 -11.38 -5.77 -0.45
C VAL A 44 -11.15 -6.94 -1.41
N ALA A 45 -10.25 -6.79 -2.37
CA ALA A 45 -9.91 -7.85 -3.30
C ALA A 45 -9.36 -9.09 -2.58
N ILE A 46 -8.55 -8.88 -1.53
CA ILE A 46 -8.05 -9.98 -0.70
C ILE A 46 -9.21 -10.65 0.04
N GLN A 47 -10.08 -9.86 0.66
CA GLN A 47 -11.21 -10.37 1.43
C GLN A 47 -12.19 -11.16 0.55
N ASN A 48 -12.36 -10.74 -0.68
CA ASN A 48 -13.27 -11.39 -1.64
C ASN A 48 -12.60 -12.53 -2.42
N GLY A 49 -11.30 -12.73 -2.25
CA GLY A 49 -10.57 -13.75 -3.00
C GLY A 49 -10.37 -13.42 -4.47
N THR A 50 -10.47 -12.14 -4.85
CA THR A 50 -10.35 -11.70 -6.24
C THR A 50 -8.98 -11.10 -6.58
N ILE A 51 -8.09 -10.97 -5.57
CA ILE A 51 -6.75 -10.46 -5.82
C ILE A 51 -5.97 -11.43 -6.70
N ARG A 52 -5.17 -10.89 -7.61
CA ARG A 52 -4.33 -11.69 -8.49
C ARG A 52 -2.97 -11.95 -7.86
N ASN A 53 -2.33 -13.05 -8.25
CA ASN A 53 -0.93 -13.29 -7.90
C ASN A 53 -0.05 -12.20 -8.49
N SER A 54 1.07 -11.92 -7.82
CA SER A 54 1.98 -10.86 -8.26
C SER A 54 2.65 -11.16 -9.59
N ASN A 55 2.91 -12.44 -9.86
CA ASN A 55 3.69 -12.86 -11.01
C ASN A 55 5.01 -12.07 -11.11
N SER A 56 5.63 -11.84 -9.95
CA SER A 56 6.87 -11.07 -9.78
C SER A 56 6.73 -9.58 -10.09
N ALA A 57 5.50 -9.06 -10.14
CA ALA A 57 5.23 -7.64 -10.33
C ALA A 57 4.79 -7.00 -9.01
N MET A 58 5.07 -5.71 -8.86
CA MET A 58 4.61 -4.94 -7.71
C MET A 58 3.18 -4.44 -7.95
N MET A 59 2.49 -4.08 -6.86
CA MET A 59 1.11 -3.61 -6.97
C MET A 59 1.02 -2.08 -7.15
N GLY A 60 2.15 -1.41 -7.33
CA GLY A 60 2.18 0.02 -7.63
C GLY A 60 2.18 0.94 -6.41
N LEU A 61 2.36 0.40 -5.20
CA LEU A 61 2.34 1.20 -3.98
C LEU A 61 3.53 2.16 -3.91
N ILE A 62 4.73 1.67 -4.21
CA ILE A 62 5.95 2.50 -4.23
C ILE A 62 5.84 3.56 -5.30
N LYS A 63 5.46 3.15 -6.51
CA LYS A 63 5.34 4.05 -7.65
C LYS A 63 4.32 5.16 -7.36
N GLY A 64 3.23 4.82 -6.67
CA GLY A 64 2.18 5.78 -6.36
C GLY A 64 2.61 6.91 -5.44
N VAL A 65 3.65 6.73 -4.62
CA VAL A 65 4.11 7.77 -3.69
C VAL A 65 5.43 8.42 -4.11
N SER A 66 6.14 7.84 -5.08
CA SER A 66 7.50 8.29 -5.41
C SER A 66 7.57 9.68 -6.04
N ASP A 67 6.46 10.19 -6.58
CA ASP A 67 6.40 11.53 -7.16
C ASP A 67 6.07 12.62 -6.14
N TYR A 68 5.82 12.26 -4.88
CA TYR A 68 5.42 13.20 -3.82
C TYR A 68 6.48 13.26 -2.73
N ASP A 69 7.25 14.35 -2.73
CA ASP A 69 8.38 14.50 -1.82
C ASP A 69 7.99 14.40 -0.34
N GLU A 70 6.84 14.98 0.04
CA GLU A 70 6.35 14.89 1.42
C GLU A 70 6.11 13.45 1.85
N LEU A 71 5.63 12.62 0.94
CA LEU A 71 5.33 11.21 1.23
C LEU A 71 6.63 10.40 1.30
N CYS A 72 7.56 10.66 0.39
CA CYS A 72 8.86 9.97 0.38
C CYS A 72 9.71 10.35 1.58
N ALA A 73 9.58 11.55 2.10
CA ALA A 73 10.35 12.04 3.24
C ALA A 73 9.92 11.42 4.56
N ASP A 74 8.73 10.86 4.64
CA ASP A 74 8.26 10.16 5.84
C ASP A 74 8.81 8.74 5.82
N HIS A 75 9.84 8.49 6.60
CA HIS A 75 10.53 7.20 6.62
C HIS A 75 9.64 6.04 7.06
N LEU A 76 8.74 6.26 8.01
CA LEU A 76 7.84 5.21 8.47
C LEU A 76 6.83 4.84 7.39
N PHE A 77 6.27 5.87 6.74
CA PHE A 77 5.33 5.64 5.63
C PHE A 77 6.01 4.91 4.48
N TRP A 78 7.20 5.38 4.09
CA TRP A 78 7.99 4.75 3.02
C TRP A 78 8.28 3.28 3.32
N LYS A 79 8.64 2.98 4.57
CA LYS A 79 8.91 1.62 4.99
C LYS A 79 7.67 0.72 4.90
N LEU A 80 6.51 1.22 5.34
CA LEU A 80 5.27 0.46 5.26
C LEU A 80 4.90 0.16 3.81
N VAL A 81 5.03 1.15 2.94
CA VAL A 81 4.71 1.02 1.52
C VAL A 81 5.65 0.04 0.82
N THR A 82 6.97 0.19 1.04
CA THR A 82 7.95 -0.70 0.41
C THR A 82 7.81 -2.13 0.91
N ASP A 83 7.55 -2.31 2.20
CA ASP A 83 7.38 -3.63 2.78
C ASP A 83 6.17 -4.36 2.17
N ALA A 84 5.05 -3.68 2.02
CA ALA A 84 3.84 -4.28 1.43
C ALA A 84 4.06 -4.63 -0.04
N ASP A 85 4.65 -3.71 -0.81
CA ASP A 85 4.87 -3.91 -2.24
C ASP A 85 5.85 -5.06 -2.51
N ASN A 86 6.94 -5.10 -1.74
CA ASN A 86 7.94 -6.17 -1.86
C ASN A 86 7.36 -7.51 -1.40
N TYR A 87 6.57 -7.51 -0.34
CA TYR A 87 5.93 -8.75 0.13
C TYR A 87 5.02 -9.32 -0.95
N TYR A 88 4.18 -8.49 -1.55
CA TYR A 88 3.31 -8.94 -2.64
C TYR A 88 4.11 -9.49 -3.82
N CYS A 89 5.13 -8.75 -4.24
CA CYS A 89 5.96 -9.12 -5.39
C CYS A 89 6.64 -10.47 -5.17
N ASN A 90 7.19 -10.69 -3.98
CA ASN A 90 8.06 -11.84 -3.71
C ASN A 90 7.34 -13.04 -3.12
N GLU A 91 6.35 -12.81 -2.26
CA GLU A 91 5.70 -13.88 -1.50
C GLU A 91 4.35 -14.29 -2.09
N CYS A 92 3.74 -13.44 -2.89
CA CYS A 92 2.41 -13.69 -3.47
C CYS A 92 2.48 -14.03 -4.96
N GLN A 93 3.54 -14.68 -5.39
CA GLN A 93 3.75 -15.03 -6.81
C GLN A 93 2.81 -16.12 -7.30
N SER A 94 2.38 -17.01 -6.42
CA SER A 94 1.45 -18.09 -6.76
C SER A 94 0.58 -18.42 -5.55
N PHE A 95 -0.58 -18.99 -5.82
CA PHE A 95 -1.48 -19.44 -4.74
C PHE A 95 -0.99 -20.70 -4.06
#